data_e7aafabf14ae74adb86bb1f97923918b
#
_entry.id   e7aafabf14ae74adb86bb1f97923918b
#
_cell.length_a   1.000
_cell.length_b   1.000
_cell.length_c   1.000
_cell.angle_alpha   90.00
_cell.angle_beta   90.00
_cell.angle_gamma   90.00
#
_symmetry.space_group_name_H-M   'P 1'
#
loop_
_entity.id
_entity.type
_entity.pdbx_description
1 polymer ?
#
loop_
_entity_poly.entity_id
_entity_poly.type
_entity_poly.pdbx_seq_one_letter_code
_entity_poly.pdbx_strand_id
1 'polypeptide(L)'
;MNNLSRHICQFLVRPLPEVGNLVTNTWELYYQRLVKSMLLAYNNGIAATADAMELDDDGNIRVISNLQIVNGGQTTASIYHTEKKDKADISDIYVQVKFSIVKKKDEYANIVSDISKYANTQNKVNNADFSANNPILVELEKVSRYVMTPVTPERSIQTYWFFERARSQYKNIRLKEGFTKSRQKAFDLKYPKNQMFTKVELAKYINCFEEVFEGSKLVIGPHIVVRGSEKNYAQFVAKNLPSSAKRINNIYFEDTIAKAILFKAADELYGTKRKGNNIGELKSVVVPYTIGLLNHMVGGRINLYKIWKNQRVSESLAKVLYSLMMQVNPFIMNISPSNNYLEWAKKEECWTAVRDNKEWKCDLKSIEEDLIDPNTTVTRKVTVNTDSDDKYAHDLKIVKSIPYKLWIKFAEWGAESGMLSLNLQSKAKEIANDLKYNHKLTSATVSRGMTIFDKVCEENYELLEEIDRLKEEEIEEKEQKEKQRTTVKNINVNEVEIDIELIKRMVEWDRKNRVLEGWKFKVMQDVAIGLKPLTDKLKWGFRLNLKTLLMRGFDEL
;
A
#
# COMPACT_ATOMS: atom_id res chain seq x y z
N MET A 1 4.10 -36.66 2.26
CA MET A 1 2.71 -36.21 1.95
C MET A 1 2.63 -34.81 1.32
N ASN A 2 3.55 -33.88 1.65
CA ASN A 2 3.56 -32.53 1.03
C ASN A 2 3.87 -32.47 -0.48
N ASN A 3 4.42 -33.52 -1.06
CA ASN A 3 4.69 -33.56 -2.50
C ASN A 3 3.49 -34.04 -3.33
N LEU A 4 2.61 -34.85 -2.74
CA LEU A 4 1.46 -35.40 -3.46
C LEU A 4 0.36 -34.36 -3.70
N SER A 5 0.05 -33.52 -2.69
CA SER A 5 -0.89 -32.41 -2.86
C SER A 5 -0.37 -31.33 -3.83
N ARG A 6 0.93 -31.08 -3.86
CA ARG A 6 1.56 -30.22 -4.91
C ARG A 6 1.51 -30.86 -6.29
N HIS A 7 1.69 -32.17 -6.38
CA HIS A 7 1.60 -32.89 -7.65
C HIS A 7 0.16 -32.91 -8.17
N ILE A 8 -0.82 -33.15 -7.33
CA ILE A 8 -2.24 -33.13 -7.72
C ILE A 8 -2.66 -31.74 -8.21
N CYS A 9 -2.27 -30.66 -7.53
CA CYS A 9 -2.50 -29.30 -8.02
C CYS A 9 -1.70 -28.98 -9.31
N GLN A 10 -0.51 -29.53 -9.49
CA GLN A 10 0.27 -29.38 -10.72
C GLN A 10 -0.28 -30.21 -11.87
N PHE A 11 -0.84 -31.40 -11.60
CA PHE A 11 -1.48 -32.24 -12.62
C PHE A 11 -2.82 -31.66 -13.10
N LEU A 12 -3.58 -30.98 -12.23
CA LEU A 12 -4.84 -30.32 -12.61
C LEU A 12 -4.63 -29.03 -13.43
N VAL A 13 -3.40 -28.52 -13.54
CA VAL A 13 -3.09 -27.19 -14.13
C VAL A 13 -2.12 -27.27 -15.33
N ARG A 14 -1.57 -28.44 -15.67
CA ARG A 14 -0.73 -28.57 -16.88
C ARG A 14 -1.56 -29.03 -18.08
N PRO A 15 -1.62 -28.27 -19.19
CA PRO A 15 -1.97 -28.87 -20.48
C PRO A 15 -0.88 -29.91 -20.81
N LEU A 16 -1.30 -31.14 -21.10
CA LEU A 16 -0.41 -32.17 -21.59
C LEU A 16 0.17 -31.75 -22.95
N PRO A 17 1.43 -32.09 -23.25
CA PRO A 17 2.00 -31.82 -24.56
C PRO A 17 1.19 -32.48 -25.66
N GLU A 18 0.99 -31.78 -26.78
CA GLU A 18 0.31 -32.23 -27.97
C GLU A 18 0.88 -33.56 -28.46
N VAL A 19 0.15 -34.62 -28.29
CA VAL A 19 0.37 -35.89 -28.99
C VAL A 19 -0.89 -36.21 -29.79
N GLY A 20 -0.71 -36.23 -31.08
CA GLY A 20 -1.57 -36.52 -32.22
C GLY A 20 -3.04 -36.94 -32.02
N ASN A 21 -3.90 -36.20 -32.68
CA ASN A 21 -5.34 -36.29 -32.79
C ASN A 21 -5.91 -37.72 -32.81
N LEU A 22 -6.96 -37.95 -32.03
CA LEU A 22 -8.05 -38.92 -32.05
C LEU A 22 -8.11 -39.98 -30.93
N VAL A 23 -7.04 -40.29 -30.22
CA VAL A 23 -7.11 -41.26 -29.09
C VAL A 23 -7.10 -40.55 -27.73
N THR A 24 -6.81 -39.27 -27.73
CA THR A 24 -6.58 -38.45 -26.52
C THR A 24 -7.87 -38.08 -25.76
N ASN A 25 -8.98 -37.85 -26.43
CA ASN A 25 -10.22 -37.36 -25.79
C ASN A 25 -10.86 -38.34 -24.80
N THR A 26 -10.79 -39.64 -25.06
CA THR A 26 -11.40 -40.67 -24.19
C THR A 26 -10.55 -40.95 -22.94
N TRP A 27 -9.22 -40.98 -23.08
CA TRP A 27 -8.30 -41.18 -21.95
C TRP A 27 -8.21 -39.93 -21.06
N GLU A 28 -8.27 -38.75 -21.61
CA GLU A 28 -8.25 -37.49 -20.90
C GLU A 28 -9.54 -37.27 -20.10
N LEU A 29 -10.70 -37.59 -20.68
CA LEU A 29 -11.99 -37.58 -19.98
C LEU A 29 -12.04 -38.66 -18.87
N TYR A 30 -11.49 -39.84 -19.11
CA TYR A 30 -11.41 -40.91 -18.11
C TYR A 30 -10.46 -40.54 -16.98
N TYR A 31 -9.31 -39.95 -17.29
CA TYR A 31 -8.33 -39.49 -16.31
C TYR A 31 -8.84 -38.31 -15.49
N GLN A 32 -9.48 -37.34 -16.13
CA GLN A 32 -10.11 -36.22 -15.44
C GLN A 32 -11.23 -36.68 -14.49
N ARG A 33 -12.04 -37.65 -14.93
CA ARG A 33 -13.11 -38.23 -14.09
C ARG A 33 -12.55 -39.05 -12.94
N LEU A 34 -11.48 -39.79 -13.15
CA LEU A 34 -10.78 -40.54 -12.09
C LEU A 34 -10.15 -39.59 -11.06
N VAL A 35 -9.48 -38.54 -11.49
CA VAL A 35 -8.83 -37.54 -10.62
C VAL A 35 -9.87 -36.74 -9.84
N LYS A 36 -11.00 -36.37 -10.47
CA LYS A 36 -12.11 -35.71 -9.79
C LYS A 36 -12.68 -36.58 -8.65
N SER A 37 -12.93 -37.87 -8.90
CA SER A 37 -13.46 -38.81 -7.91
C SER A 37 -12.46 -39.11 -6.76
N MET A 38 -11.15 -39.03 -7.05
CA MET A 38 -10.10 -39.25 -6.06
C MET A 38 -9.81 -38.05 -5.17
N LEU A 39 -10.29 -36.84 -5.51
CA LEU A 39 -10.08 -35.66 -4.69
C LEU A 39 -10.65 -35.84 -3.28
N LEU A 40 -11.80 -36.49 -3.16
CA LEU A 40 -12.40 -36.82 -1.86
C LEU A 40 -11.51 -37.75 -1.02
N ALA A 41 -10.81 -38.69 -1.65
CA ALA A 41 -9.94 -39.65 -0.96
C ALA A 41 -8.57 -39.08 -0.58
N TYR A 42 -8.04 -38.18 -1.41
CA TYR A 42 -6.68 -37.62 -1.22
C TYR A 42 -6.64 -36.24 -0.56
N ASN A 43 -7.79 -35.57 -0.44
CA ASN A 43 -7.87 -34.26 0.20
C ASN A 43 -8.27 -34.41 1.68
N ASN A 44 -7.60 -33.72 2.56
CA ASN A 44 -7.89 -33.73 3.99
C ASN A 44 -9.23 -33.03 4.36
N GLY A 45 -9.98 -32.58 3.36
CA GLY A 45 -11.23 -31.86 3.56
C GLY A 45 -11.05 -30.43 4.04
N ILE A 46 -12.17 -29.82 4.40
CA ILE A 46 -12.26 -28.47 4.93
C ILE A 46 -12.83 -28.56 6.36
N ALA A 47 -12.22 -27.89 7.32
CA ALA A 47 -12.82 -27.66 8.61
C ALA A 47 -13.28 -26.22 8.71
N ALA A 48 -14.53 -26.01 9.09
CA ALA A 48 -15.16 -24.70 9.21
C ALA A 48 -15.92 -24.58 10.53
N THR A 49 -16.02 -23.37 11.04
CA THR A 49 -16.86 -23.00 12.17
C THR A 49 -17.95 -22.04 11.71
N ALA A 50 -19.10 -22.07 12.37
CA ALA A 50 -20.20 -21.15 12.13
C ALA A 50 -20.98 -20.92 13.43
N ASP A 51 -21.73 -19.83 13.51
CA ASP A 51 -22.63 -19.52 14.65
C ASP A 51 -23.91 -20.31 14.56
N ALA A 52 -24.45 -20.45 13.34
CA ALA A 52 -25.69 -21.20 13.09
C ALA A 52 -25.64 -21.79 11.66
N MET A 53 -26.42 -22.85 11.47
CA MET A 53 -26.64 -23.51 10.19
C MET A 53 -28.08 -23.96 10.10
N GLU A 54 -28.73 -23.63 9.00
CA GLU A 54 -30.10 -24.07 8.70
C GLU A 54 -30.05 -25.07 7.54
N LEU A 55 -30.77 -26.19 7.71
CA LEU A 55 -30.91 -27.21 6.69
C LEU A 55 -32.32 -27.14 6.10
N ASP A 56 -32.47 -27.58 4.83
CA ASP A 56 -33.75 -27.84 4.22
C ASP A 56 -34.29 -29.23 4.61
N ASP A 57 -35.50 -29.60 4.15
CA ASP A 57 -36.16 -30.86 4.46
C ASP A 57 -35.38 -32.08 3.93
N ASP A 58 -34.53 -31.88 2.93
CA ASP A 58 -33.67 -32.90 2.32
C ASP A 58 -32.29 -33.01 3.00
N GLY A 59 -32.04 -32.15 4.00
CA GLY A 59 -30.77 -32.09 4.75
C GLY A 59 -29.68 -31.28 4.09
N ASN A 60 -29.99 -30.52 3.01
CA ASN A 60 -29.02 -29.62 2.38
C ASN A 60 -28.90 -28.32 3.17
N ILE A 61 -27.74 -27.72 3.13
CA ILE A 61 -27.47 -26.45 3.83
C ILE A 61 -28.16 -25.31 3.07
N ARG A 62 -29.10 -24.64 3.74
CA ARG A 62 -29.82 -23.49 3.22
C ARG A 62 -29.13 -22.17 3.59
N VAL A 63 -28.72 -22.04 4.85
CA VAL A 63 -28.09 -20.82 5.37
C VAL A 63 -26.98 -21.20 6.35
N ILE A 64 -25.85 -20.49 6.27
CA ILE A 64 -24.77 -20.55 7.26
C ILE A 64 -24.49 -19.13 7.73
N SER A 65 -24.49 -18.94 9.04
CA SER A 65 -24.20 -17.65 9.67
C SER A 65 -22.77 -17.62 10.20
N ASN A 66 -22.03 -16.56 9.86
CA ASN A 66 -20.66 -16.29 10.31
C ASN A 66 -19.68 -17.46 10.03
N LEU A 67 -19.68 -17.95 8.77
CA LEU A 67 -18.82 -19.03 8.33
C LEU A 67 -17.34 -18.63 8.38
N GLN A 68 -16.52 -19.43 9.07
CA GLN A 68 -15.05 -19.28 9.07
C GLN A 68 -14.38 -20.60 8.71
N ILE A 69 -13.54 -20.59 7.69
CA ILE A 69 -12.72 -21.76 7.32
C ILE A 69 -11.46 -21.75 8.19
N VAL A 70 -11.35 -22.75 9.06
CA VAL A 70 -10.23 -22.92 10.02
C VAL A 70 -9.14 -23.85 9.48
N ASN A 71 -9.48 -24.74 8.52
CA ASN A 71 -8.53 -25.58 7.77
C ASN A 71 -9.08 -25.85 6.37
N GLY A 72 -8.19 -26.08 5.38
CA GLY A 72 -8.58 -26.34 3.98
C GLY A 72 -8.69 -25.09 3.11
N GLY A 73 -8.23 -23.92 3.56
CA GLY A 73 -8.25 -22.68 2.77
C GLY A 73 -7.53 -22.78 1.43
N GLN A 74 -6.47 -23.60 1.32
CA GLN A 74 -5.80 -23.86 0.04
C GLN A 74 -6.68 -24.70 -0.89
N THR A 75 -7.40 -25.68 -0.39
CA THR A 75 -8.35 -26.50 -1.15
C THR A 75 -9.45 -25.61 -1.72
N THR A 76 -10.06 -24.76 -0.88
CA THR A 76 -11.10 -23.82 -1.30
C THR A 76 -10.59 -22.86 -2.38
N ALA A 77 -9.41 -22.28 -2.18
CA ALA A 77 -8.81 -21.38 -3.17
C ALA A 77 -8.51 -22.09 -4.49
N SER A 78 -8.02 -23.33 -4.44
CA SER A 78 -7.73 -24.12 -5.65
C SER A 78 -9.01 -24.42 -6.44
N ILE A 79 -10.08 -24.86 -5.78
CA ILE A 79 -11.38 -25.14 -6.41
C ILE A 79 -11.92 -23.86 -7.07
N TYR A 80 -11.90 -22.73 -6.32
CA TYR A 80 -12.35 -21.45 -6.84
C TYR A 80 -11.56 -21.00 -8.09
N HIS A 81 -10.24 -21.14 -8.08
CA HIS A 81 -9.40 -20.75 -9.23
C HIS A 81 -9.63 -21.65 -10.43
N THR A 82 -9.78 -22.97 -10.23
CA THR A 82 -10.06 -23.92 -11.29
C THR A 82 -11.39 -23.60 -11.97
N GLU A 83 -12.42 -23.26 -11.20
CA GLU A 83 -13.71 -22.85 -11.76
C GLU A 83 -13.61 -21.50 -12.49
N LYS A 84 -13.06 -20.46 -11.87
CA LYS A 84 -13.12 -19.09 -12.40
C LYS A 84 -12.05 -18.78 -13.44
N LYS A 85 -10.83 -19.32 -13.26
CA LYS A 85 -9.70 -19.03 -14.15
C LYS A 85 -9.61 -20.01 -15.28
N ASP A 86 -9.69 -21.31 -14.95
CA ASP A 86 -9.49 -22.36 -15.93
C ASP A 86 -10.82 -22.75 -16.60
N LYS A 87 -11.96 -22.16 -16.12
CA LYS A 87 -13.33 -22.45 -16.59
C LYS A 87 -13.63 -23.95 -16.65
N ALA A 88 -12.97 -24.72 -15.77
CA ALA A 88 -13.17 -26.15 -15.72
C ALA A 88 -14.50 -26.49 -15.05
N ASP A 89 -15.14 -27.53 -15.53
CA ASP A 89 -16.33 -28.09 -14.89
C ASP A 89 -15.96 -28.76 -13.57
N ILE A 90 -16.51 -28.25 -12.46
CA ILE A 90 -16.28 -28.73 -11.09
C ILE A 90 -17.50 -29.46 -10.51
N SER A 91 -18.54 -29.71 -11.30
CA SER A 91 -19.81 -30.32 -10.83
C SER A 91 -19.63 -31.69 -10.17
N ASP A 92 -18.61 -32.46 -10.58
CA ASP A 92 -18.30 -33.79 -10.04
C ASP A 92 -17.22 -33.76 -8.95
N ILE A 93 -16.87 -32.57 -8.44
CA ILE A 93 -15.87 -32.45 -7.36
C ILE A 93 -16.54 -32.47 -6.02
N TYR A 94 -16.19 -33.45 -5.20
CA TYR A 94 -16.69 -33.59 -3.84
C TYR A 94 -15.56 -33.37 -2.84
N VAL A 95 -15.84 -32.57 -1.81
CA VAL A 95 -14.91 -32.27 -0.71
C VAL A 95 -15.62 -32.49 0.61
N GLN A 96 -15.00 -33.26 1.48
CA GLN A 96 -15.50 -33.42 2.85
C GLN A 96 -15.39 -32.11 3.62
N VAL A 97 -16.49 -31.65 4.23
CA VAL A 97 -16.49 -30.46 5.06
C VAL A 97 -16.98 -30.82 6.46
N LYS A 98 -16.16 -30.52 7.48
CA LYS A 98 -16.53 -30.63 8.88
C LYS A 98 -16.96 -29.28 9.40
N PHE A 99 -18.26 -29.12 9.71
CA PHE A 99 -18.78 -27.93 10.36
C PHE A 99 -18.81 -28.10 11.88
N SER A 100 -18.33 -27.10 12.61
CA SER A 100 -18.42 -26.96 14.04
C SER A 100 -19.27 -25.74 14.37
N ILE A 101 -20.51 -25.97 14.84
CA ILE A 101 -21.41 -24.88 15.22
C ILE A 101 -21.10 -24.47 16.66
N VAL A 102 -20.64 -23.25 16.85
CA VAL A 102 -20.21 -22.72 18.15
C VAL A 102 -21.33 -21.85 18.72
N LYS A 103 -22.08 -22.44 19.68
CA LYS A 103 -23.25 -21.78 20.31
C LYS A 103 -22.88 -20.80 21.42
N LYS A 104 -21.69 -20.93 22.02
CA LYS A 104 -21.24 -20.09 23.15
C LYS A 104 -20.52 -18.85 22.63
N LYS A 105 -21.19 -17.71 22.61
CA LYS A 105 -20.64 -16.45 22.12
C LYS A 105 -19.45 -15.94 22.93
N ASP A 106 -19.46 -16.12 24.23
CA ASP A 106 -18.43 -15.59 25.15
C ASP A 106 -17.10 -16.36 25.02
N GLU A 107 -17.14 -17.63 24.62
CA GLU A 107 -15.98 -18.49 24.42
C GLU A 107 -15.60 -18.66 22.92
N TYR A 108 -16.33 -18.00 22.03
CA TYR A 108 -16.22 -18.22 20.59
C TYR A 108 -14.77 -18.14 20.07
N ALA A 109 -14.05 -17.08 20.42
CA ALA A 109 -12.68 -16.87 19.98
C ALA A 109 -11.72 -17.98 20.44
N ASN A 110 -11.88 -18.44 21.66
CA ASN A 110 -11.06 -19.51 22.24
C ASN A 110 -11.37 -20.86 21.58
N ILE A 111 -12.67 -21.20 21.42
CA ILE A 111 -13.11 -22.45 20.80
C ILE A 111 -12.65 -22.50 19.33
N VAL A 112 -12.80 -21.41 18.56
CA VAL A 112 -12.34 -21.34 17.16
C VAL A 112 -10.82 -21.48 17.08
N SER A 113 -10.09 -20.84 18.00
CA SER A 113 -8.62 -20.97 18.09
C SER A 113 -8.19 -22.41 18.37
N ASP A 114 -8.85 -23.09 19.32
CA ASP A 114 -8.56 -24.47 19.66
C ASP A 114 -8.91 -25.44 18.53
N ILE A 115 -10.08 -25.28 17.89
CA ILE A 115 -10.45 -26.07 16.71
C ILE A 115 -9.42 -25.89 15.59
N SER A 116 -9.00 -24.66 15.32
CA SER A 116 -7.97 -24.36 14.34
C SER A 116 -6.63 -25.03 14.69
N LYS A 117 -6.23 -24.96 15.96
CA LYS A 117 -5.02 -25.59 16.49
C LYS A 117 -5.05 -27.10 16.28
N TYR A 118 -6.10 -27.78 16.71
CA TYR A 118 -6.18 -29.23 16.62
C TYR A 118 -6.41 -29.75 15.21
N ALA A 119 -7.17 -29.03 14.37
CA ALA A 119 -7.37 -29.39 12.97
C ALA A 119 -6.08 -29.27 12.13
N ASN A 120 -5.15 -28.40 12.52
CA ASN A 120 -3.91 -28.15 11.79
C ASN A 120 -2.69 -28.91 12.33
N THR A 121 -2.77 -29.60 13.46
CA THR A 121 -1.65 -30.35 14.06
C THR A 121 -1.19 -31.54 13.22
N GLN A 122 -1.98 -32.01 12.29
CA GLN A 122 -1.59 -33.11 11.39
C GLN A 122 -0.62 -32.71 10.27
N ASN A 123 -0.56 -31.44 9.91
CA ASN A 123 0.48 -30.88 9.03
C ASN A 123 1.48 -30.09 9.89
N LYS A 124 2.77 -30.04 9.54
CA LYS A 124 3.76 -29.16 10.19
C LYS A 124 3.28 -27.69 10.11
N VAL A 125 2.29 -27.34 10.92
CA VAL A 125 1.77 -26.01 11.05
C VAL A 125 2.63 -25.29 12.07
N ASN A 126 3.16 -24.17 11.69
CA ASN A 126 3.92 -23.28 12.54
C ASN A 126 2.99 -22.80 13.68
N ASN A 127 3.46 -22.78 14.93
CA ASN A 127 2.73 -22.18 16.05
C ASN A 127 2.22 -20.77 15.74
N ALA A 128 2.90 -20.05 14.84
CA ALA A 128 2.46 -18.78 14.33
C ALA A 128 1.10 -18.83 13.59
N ASP A 129 0.75 -19.94 12.94
CA ASP A 129 -0.48 -20.03 12.14
C ASP A 129 -1.75 -20.05 13.01
N PHE A 130 -1.64 -20.52 14.26
CA PHE A 130 -2.77 -20.56 15.22
C PHE A 130 -3.25 -19.18 15.66
N SER A 131 -2.40 -18.18 15.63
CA SER A 131 -2.74 -16.80 16.01
C SER A 131 -3.35 -15.99 14.87
N ALA A 132 -3.59 -16.59 13.69
CA ALA A 132 -4.11 -15.85 12.55
C ALA A 132 -5.44 -15.12 12.85
N ASN A 133 -6.29 -15.67 13.72
CA ASN A 133 -7.56 -15.06 14.11
C ASN A 133 -7.48 -14.15 15.35
N ASN A 134 -6.28 -13.81 15.81
CA ASN A 134 -6.12 -12.86 16.91
C ASN A 134 -6.74 -11.49 16.51
N PRO A 135 -7.66 -10.93 17.34
CA PRO A 135 -8.38 -9.70 17.03
C PRO A 135 -7.46 -8.50 16.71
N ILE A 136 -6.29 -8.45 17.36
CA ILE A 136 -5.29 -7.38 17.15
C ILE A 136 -4.68 -7.48 15.76
N LEU A 137 -4.34 -8.70 15.31
CA LEU A 137 -3.80 -8.93 13.98
C LEU A 137 -4.86 -8.74 12.89
N VAL A 138 -6.12 -9.07 13.18
CA VAL A 138 -7.27 -8.80 12.30
C VAL A 138 -7.42 -7.29 12.11
N GLU A 139 -7.35 -6.51 13.20
CA GLU A 139 -7.45 -5.05 13.11
C GLU A 139 -6.25 -4.45 12.37
N LEU A 140 -5.03 -4.94 12.61
CA LEU A 140 -3.84 -4.51 11.87
C LEU A 140 -3.97 -4.80 10.37
N GLU A 141 -4.55 -5.94 10.00
CA GLU A 141 -4.84 -6.24 8.60
C GLU A 141 -5.80 -5.22 8.00
N LYS A 142 -6.90 -4.89 8.67
CA LYS A 142 -7.84 -3.86 8.21
C LYS A 142 -7.13 -2.53 8.00
N VAL A 143 -6.36 -2.07 9.01
CA VAL A 143 -5.58 -0.82 8.90
C VAL A 143 -4.65 -0.84 7.70
N SER A 144 -4.01 -1.97 7.42
CA SER A 144 -3.10 -2.13 6.26
C SER A 144 -3.80 -1.99 4.90
N ARG A 145 -5.13 -2.14 4.84
CA ARG A 145 -5.91 -2.05 3.59
C ARG A 145 -6.37 -0.63 3.28
N TYR A 146 -6.34 0.30 4.25
CA TYR A 146 -6.77 1.67 4.02
C TYR A 146 -5.69 2.74 4.24
N VAL A 147 -4.62 2.46 4.98
CA VAL A 147 -3.54 3.42 5.16
C VAL A 147 -2.61 3.40 3.95
N MET A 148 -2.66 4.47 3.15
CA MET A 148 -1.82 4.66 1.97
C MET A 148 -0.47 5.23 2.35
N THR A 149 0.57 4.85 1.59
CA THR A 149 1.89 5.49 1.73
C THR A 149 1.80 6.97 1.38
N PRO A 150 2.60 7.84 2.02
CA PRO A 150 2.76 9.22 1.58
C PRO A 150 3.32 9.28 0.16
N VAL A 151 2.97 10.36 -0.56
CA VAL A 151 3.64 10.73 -1.81
C VAL A 151 5.06 11.18 -1.48
N THR A 152 6.04 10.71 -2.23
CA THR A 152 7.44 11.15 -2.12
C THR A 152 7.91 11.74 -3.45
N PRO A 153 9.01 12.50 -3.48
CA PRO A 153 9.54 13.04 -4.74
C PRO A 153 9.83 11.95 -5.79
N GLU A 154 10.19 10.75 -5.34
CA GLU A 154 10.53 9.63 -6.22
C GLU A 154 9.32 8.77 -6.59
N ARG A 155 8.17 8.96 -5.92
CA ARG A 155 6.97 8.17 -6.14
C ARG A 155 5.71 9.01 -6.00
N SER A 156 5.10 9.34 -7.11
CA SER A 156 3.84 10.08 -7.17
C SER A 156 2.61 9.23 -6.87
N ILE A 157 2.70 7.91 -7.10
CA ILE A 157 1.60 6.97 -6.86
C ILE A 157 1.64 6.49 -5.41
N GLN A 158 0.53 6.66 -4.72
CA GLN A 158 0.34 6.10 -3.38
C GLN A 158 0.08 4.61 -3.47
N THR A 159 0.72 3.84 -2.59
CA THR A 159 0.64 2.38 -2.52
C THR A 159 0.23 1.97 -1.11
N TYR A 160 0.04 0.68 -0.91
CA TYR A 160 -0.26 0.11 0.40
C TYR A 160 0.82 -0.86 0.83
N TRP A 161 1.13 -0.84 2.12
CA TRP A 161 1.88 -1.92 2.74
C TRP A 161 0.91 -3.07 3.05
N PHE A 162 1.16 -4.22 2.46
CA PHE A 162 0.31 -5.38 2.63
C PHE A 162 0.74 -6.20 3.85
N PHE A 163 -0.09 -6.24 4.89
CA PHE A 163 0.12 -7.14 6.00
C PHE A 163 -0.49 -8.52 5.68
N GLU A 164 0.38 -9.54 5.60
CA GLU A 164 -0.01 -10.94 5.42
C GLU A 164 -0.21 -11.59 6.78
N ARG A 165 -1.46 -11.60 7.24
CA ARG A 165 -1.86 -12.21 8.52
C ARG A 165 -1.93 -13.74 8.42
N ALA A 166 -2.49 -14.26 7.34
CA ALA A 166 -2.57 -15.68 7.04
C ALA A 166 -1.60 -16.06 5.93
N ARG A 167 -1.00 -17.23 6.04
CA ARG A 167 0.01 -17.73 5.09
C ARG A 167 -0.52 -17.73 3.65
N SER A 168 0.27 -17.21 2.72
CA SER A 168 -0.06 -17.08 1.30
C SER A 168 -1.24 -16.16 0.97
N GLN A 169 -1.71 -15.33 1.91
CA GLN A 169 -2.84 -14.42 1.71
C GLN A 169 -2.57 -13.41 0.58
N TYR A 170 -1.37 -12.84 0.52
CA TYR A 170 -0.97 -11.96 -0.58
C TYR A 170 -1.10 -12.64 -1.94
N LYS A 171 -0.56 -13.85 -2.08
CA LYS A 171 -0.63 -14.62 -3.32
C LYS A 171 -2.07 -14.96 -3.70
N ASN A 172 -2.88 -15.36 -2.73
CA ASN A 172 -4.27 -15.74 -2.96
C ASN A 172 -5.13 -14.55 -3.39
N ILE A 173 -4.96 -13.38 -2.74
CA ILE A 173 -5.68 -12.17 -3.11
C ILE A 173 -5.22 -11.69 -4.50
N ARG A 174 -3.91 -11.70 -4.77
CA ARG A 174 -3.36 -11.36 -6.09
C ARG A 174 -3.92 -12.25 -7.21
N LEU A 175 -4.11 -13.53 -6.95
CA LEU A 175 -4.73 -14.45 -7.92
C LEU A 175 -6.24 -14.19 -8.08
N LYS A 176 -6.93 -13.89 -6.97
CA LYS A 176 -8.38 -13.62 -6.96
C LYS A 176 -8.71 -12.31 -7.68
N GLU A 177 -7.99 -11.24 -7.39
CA GLU A 177 -8.21 -9.92 -7.98
C GLU A 177 -7.56 -9.79 -9.36
N GLY A 178 -6.44 -10.47 -9.58
CA GLY A 178 -5.61 -10.41 -10.78
C GLY A 178 -5.80 -11.58 -11.74
N PHE A 179 -7.04 -11.89 -12.16
CA PHE A 179 -7.30 -13.00 -13.10
C PHE A 179 -6.95 -12.66 -14.56
N THR A 180 -6.63 -11.40 -14.89
CA THR A 180 -6.00 -11.00 -16.16
C THR A 180 -4.61 -10.42 -15.89
N LYS A 181 -3.75 -10.38 -16.92
CA LYS A 181 -2.41 -9.77 -16.80
C LYS A 181 -2.48 -8.30 -16.39
N SER A 182 -3.45 -7.55 -16.91
CA SER A 182 -3.68 -6.15 -16.58
C SER A 182 -4.06 -5.98 -15.10
N ARG A 183 -5.02 -6.76 -14.60
CA ARG A 183 -5.40 -6.75 -13.19
C ARG A 183 -4.26 -7.18 -12.26
N GLN A 184 -3.40 -8.11 -12.68
CA GLN A 184 -2.21 -8.47 -11.90
C GLN A 184 -1.24 -7.30 -11.78
N LYS A 185 -0.98 -6.58 -12.87
CA LYS A 185 -0.16 -5.36 -12.84
C LYS A 185 -0.78 -4.29 -11.94
N ALA A 186 -2.08 -4.05 -12.03
CA ALA A 186 -2.80 -3.10 -11.16
C ALA A 186 -2.71 -3.49 -9.68
N PHE A 187 -2.84 -4.79 -9.34
CA PHE A 187 -2.63 -5.29 -7.99
C PHE A 187 -1.19 -5.06 -7.52
N ASP A 188 -0.20 -5.39 -8.36
CA ASP A 188 1.22 -5.25 -8.05
C ASP A 188 1.62 -3.76 -7.88
N LEU A 189 0.96 -2.84 -8.61
CA LEU A 189 1.11 -1.41 -8.41
C LEU A 189 0.53 -0.95 -7.07
N LYS A 190 -0.68 -1.40 -6.75
CA LYS A 190 -1.38 -1.07 -5.51
C LYS A 190 -0.68 -1.65 -4.27
N TYR A 191 -0.23 -2.89 -4.37
CA TYR A 191 0.44 -3.65 -3.32
C TYR A 191 1.80 -4.17 -3.79
N PRO A 192 2.83 -3.33 -3.88
CA PRO A 192 4.16 -3.78 -4.31
C PRO A 192 4.70 -4.89 -3.41
N LYS A 193 5.26 -5.93 -4.01
CA LYS A 193 5.76 -7.10 -3.26
C LYS A 193 6.81 -6.76 -2.20
N ASN A 194 7.63 -5.73 -2.44
CA ASN A 194 8.62 -5.24 -1.47
C ASN A 194 7.97 -4.49 -0.29
N GLN A 195 6.69 -4.13 -0.38
CA GLN A 195 5.88 -3.54 0.68
C GLN A 195 4.95 -4.57 1.35
N MET A 196 5.19 -5.87 1.16
CA MET A 196 4.51 -6.93 1.87
C MET A 196 5.33 -7.38 3.08
N PHE A 197 4.67 -7.66 4.19
CA PHE A 197 5.26 -8.25 5.37
C PHE A 197 4.29 -9.21 6.07
N THR A 198 4.84 -10.22 6.69
CA THR A 198 4.12 -11.27 7.41
C THR A 198 4.04 -10.97 8.90
N LYS A 199 3.15 -11.64 9.62
CA LYS A 199 3.07 -11.56 11.09
C LYS A 199 4.38 -11.95 11.81
N VAL A 200 5.16 -12.83 11.22
CA VAL A 200 6.46 -13.24 11.76
C VAL A 200 7.50 -12.13 11.57
N GLU A 201 7.45 -11.43 10.44
CA GLU A 201 8.28 -10.26 10.20
C GLU A 201 7.85 -9.07 11.06
N LEU A 202 6.54 -8.88 11.28
CA LEU A 202 6.02 -7.91 12.25
C LEU A 202 6.70 -8.06 13.61
N ALA A 203 6.70 -9.30 14.15
CA ALA A 203 7.35 -9.59 15.42
C ALA A 203 8.85 -9.26 15.42
N LYS A 204 9.52 -9.51 14.29
CA LYS A 204 10.93 -9.17 14.12
C LYS A 204 11.18 -7.67 14.18
N TYR A 205 10.37 -6.87 13.44
CA TYR A 205 10.51 -5.42 13.38
C TYR A 205 10.23 -4.73 14.71
N ILE A 206 9.28 -5.26 15.50
CA ILE A 206 8.94 -4.68 16.80
C ILE A 206 9.93 -5.13 17.87
N ASN A 207 10.20 -6.42 18.00
CA ASN A 207 11.03 -6.96 19.08
C ASN A 207 12.51 -6.56 18.98
N CYS A 208 13.04 -6.23 17.79
CA CYS A 208 14.41 -5.71 17.71
C CYS A 208 14.52 -4.24 18.16
N PHE A 209 13.39 -3.52 18.17
CA PHE A 209 13.33 -2.09 18.48
C PHE A 209 12.98 -1.81 19.95
N GLU A 210 12.31 -2.74 20.62
CA GLU A 210 11.77 -2.56 21.95
C GLU A 210 12.45 -3.48 22.97
N GLU A 211 12.53 -3.02 24.21
CA GLU A 211 12.91 -3.82 25.36
C GLU A 211 11.74 -3.93 26.33
N VAL A 212 11.38 -5.16 26.73
CA VAL A 212 10.35 -5.42 27.72
C VAL A 212 10.92 -6.25 28.84
N PHE A 213 10.74 -5.78 30.09
CA PHE A 213 11.20 -6.42 31.28
C PHE A 213 10.05 -7.04 32.08
N GLU A 214 10.27 -8.22 32.63
CA GLU A 214 9.44 -8.83 33.68
C GLU A 214 10.30 -8.98 34.95
N GLY A 215 10.11 -8.06 35.90
CA GLY A 215 11.04 -7.88 36.99
C GLY A 215 12.42 -7.47 36.48
N SER A 216 13.46 -8.25 36.82
CA SER A 216 14.83 -8.02 36.33
C SER A 216 15.16 -8.70 35.01
N LYS A 217 14.26 -9.55 34.50
CA LYS A 217 14.50 -10.36 33.30
C LYS A 217 14.04 -9.65 32.05
N LEU A 218 14.93 -9.52 31.06
CA LEU A 218 14.59 -8.99 29.75
C LEU A 218 13.90 -10.06 28.91
N VAL A 219 12.58 -9.93 28.70
CA VAL A 219 11.76 -10.91 27.96
C VAL A 219 11.57 -10.59 26.48
N ILE A 220 11.77 -9.33 26.07
CA ILE A 220 11.80 -8.87 24.68
C ILE A 220 13.04 -8.02 24.47
N GLY A 221 13.66 -8.19 23.31
CA GLY A 221 14.82 -7.45 22.85
C GLY A 221 15.45 -8.15 21.64
N PRO A 222 16.54 -7.61 21.06
CA PRO A 222 17.21 -8.17 19.88
C PRO A 222 17.60 -9.63 20.01
N HIS A 223 18.02 -10.09 21.22
CA HIS A 223 18.38 -11.49 21.50
C HIS A 223 17.21 -12.47 21.27
N ILE A 224 15.97 -12.03 21.43
CA ILE A 224 14.78 -12.85 21.14
C ILE A 224 14.60 -13.02 19.63
N VAL A 225 14.86 -11.97 18.85
CA VAL A 225 14.79 -12.04 17.38
C VAL A 225 15.73 -13.11 16.83
N VAL A 226 16.91 -13.23 17.41
CA VAL A 226 17.93 -14.21 17.00
C VAL A 226 17.54 -15.67 17.31
N ARG A 227 16.60 -15.91 18.24
CA ARG A 227 16.12 -17.27 18.58
C ARG A 227 15.37 -17.97 17.44
N GLY A 228 15.13 -17.25 16.33
CA GLY A 228 14.43 -17.75 15.15
C GLY A 228 12.97 -17.32 15.11
N SER A 229 12.43 -17.37 13.92
CA SER A 229 11.12 -16.77 13.59
C SER A 229 9.98 -17.25 14.46
N GLU A 230 9.90 -18.55 14.74
CA GLU A 230 8.80 -19.12 15.55
C GLU A 230 8.86 -18.70 17.02
N LYS A 231 10.05 -18.82 17.63
CA LYS A 231 10.26 -18.45 19.04
C LYS A 231 10.09 -16.95 19.26
N ASN A 232 10.63 -16.15 18.34
CA ASN A 232 10.45 -14.70 18.35
C ASN A 232 8.98 -14.30 18.25
N TYR A 233 8.24 -14.91 17.33
CA TYR A 233 6.82 -14.63 17.15
C TYR A 233 5.99 -15.07 18.37
N ALA A 234 6.24 -16.25 18.92
CA ALA A 234 5.57 -16.71 20.13
C ALA A 234 5.79 -15.76 21.31
N GLN A 235 7.03 -15.27 21.47
CA GLN A 235 7.37 -14.31 22.52
C GLN A 235 6.71 -12.94 22.27
N PHE A 236 6.68 -12.47 21.02
CA PHE A 236 5.95 -11.25 20.63
C PHE A 236 4.48 -11.31 21.03
N VAL A 237 3.78 -12.39 20.66
CA VAL A 237 2.37 -12.57 20.98
C VAL A 237 2.12 -12.61 22.49
N ALA A 238 3.02 -13.28 23.23
CA ALA A 238 2.87 -13.43 24.67
C ALA A 238 3.19 -12.17 25.48
N LYS A 239 4.11 -11.31 25.01
CA LYS A 239 4.72 -10.27 25.85
C LYS A 239 4.74 -8.87 25.23
N ASN A 240 4.58 -8.73 23.91
CA ASN A 240 4.75 -7.45 23.23
C ASN A 240 3.62 -7.11 22.22
N LEU A 241 2.66 -8.00 22.05
CA LEU A 241 1.47 -7.67 21.26
C LEU A 241 0.59 -6.70 22.08
N PRO A 242 0.06 -5.62 21.48
CA PRO A 242 -0.84 -4.71 22.17
C PRO A 242 -1.99 -5.43 22.86
N SER A 243 -2.36 -5.00 24.07
CA SER A 243 -3.40 -5.65 24.87
C SER A 243 -4.83 -5.46 24.36
N SER A 244 -5.04 -4.54 23.42
CA SER A 244 -6.35 -4.21 22.87
C SER A 244 -6.28 -3.81 21.39
N ALA A 245 -7.21 -4.29 20.59
CA ALA A 245 -7.37 -3.89 19.19
C ALA A 245 -7.61 -2.38 19.01
N LYS A 246 -8.15 -1.70 20.03
CA LYS A 246 -8.33 -0.24 20.02
C LYS A 246 -7.01 0.55 19.93
N ARG A 247 -5.88 -0.07 20.28
CA ARG A 247 -4.55 0.53 20.13
C ARG A 247 -4.02 0.44 18.70
N ILE A 248 -4.65 -0.38 17.86
CA ILE A 248 -4.27 -0.54 16.45
C ILE A 248 -5.00 0.52 15.65
N ASN A 249 -4.27 1.55 15.27
CA ASN A 249 -4.75 2.68 14.46
C ASN A 249 -3.72 3.02 13.38
N ASN A 250 -3.96 4.06 12.60
CA ASN A 250 -3.03 4.51 11.57
C ASN A 250 -1.64 4.83 12.15
N ILE A 251 -1.54 5.46 13.32
CA ILE A 251 -0.26 5.83 13.94
C ILE A 251 0.55 4.58 14.29
N TYR A 252 -0.08 3.58 14.92
CA TYR A 252 0.58 2.31 15.22
C TYR A 252 1.07 1.62 13.95
N PHE A 253 0.25 1.65 12.89
CA PHE A 253 0.61 1.06 11.60
C PHE A 253 1.77 1.82 10.94
N GLU A 254 1.70 3.15 10.87
CA GLU A 254 2.75 4.01 10.32
C GLU A 254 4.11 3.78 11.02
N ASP A 255 4.11 3.70 12.35
CA ASP A 255 5.31 3.40 13.13
C ASP A 255 5.82 1.98 12.90
N THR A 256 4.91 1.02 12.77
CA THR A 256 5.26 -0.37 12.40
C THR A 256 5.94 -0.43 11.03
N ILE A 257 5.40 0.29 10.05
CA ILE A 257 6.01 0.35 8.72
C ILE A 257 7.36 1.07 8.74
N ALA A 258 7.50 2.14 9.51
CA ALA A 258 8.79 2.81 9.69
C ALA A 258 9.84 1.87 10.28
N LYS A 259 9.49 1.05 11.28
CA LYS A 259 10.37 0.00 11.82
C LYS A 259 10.71 -1.05 10.76
N ALA A 260 9.74 -1.43 9.91
CA ALA A 260 9.97 -2.35 8.80
C ALA A 260 10.94 -1.77 7.75
N ILE A 261 10.79 -0.49 7.39
CA ILE A 261 11.68 0.22 6.46
C ILE A 261 13.10 0.26 7.05
N LEU A 262 13.22 0.65 8.32
CA LEU A 262 14.51 0.69 9.02
C LEU A 262 15.18 -0.69 9.04
N PHE A 263 14.43 -1.74 9.35
CA PHE A 263 14.95 -3.10 9.36
C PHE A 263 15.41 -3.55 7.97
N LYS A 264 14.60 -3.33 6.94
CA LYS A 264 14.93 -3.69 5.55
C LYS A 264 16.16 -2.92 5.06
N ALA A 265 16.27 -1.63 5.37
CA ALA A 265 17.45 -0.83 5.05
C ALA A 265 18.72 -1.37 5.75
N ALA A 266 18.62 -1.67 7.04
CA ALA A 266 19.74 -2.27 7.79
C ALA A 266 20.15 -3.65 7.23
N ASP A 267 19.16 -4.49 6.86
CA ASP A 267 19.40 -5.79 6.25
C ASP A 267 20.09 -5.66 4.88
N GLU A 268 19.72 -4.67 4.08
CA GLU A 268 20.35 -4.38 2.80
C GLU A 268 21.77 -3.85 2.96
N LEU A 269 22.00 -2.92 3.90
CA LEU A 269 23.31 -2.36 4.22
C LEU A 269 24.31 -3.43 4.70
N TYR A 270 23.85 -4.41 5.47
CA TYR A 270 24.71 -5.53 5.88
C TYR A 270 25.22 -6.34 4.69
N GLY A 271 24.46 -6.37 3.60
CA GLY A 271 24.82 -7.07 2.38
C GLY A 271 24.56 -8.57 2.40
N THR A 272 25.05 -9.24 1.39
CA THR A 272 24.96 -10.72 1.24
C THR A 272 26.21 -11.30 0.62
N LYS A 273 26.60 -12.52 1.03
CA LYS A 273 27.72 -13.28 0.42
C LYS A 273 27.57 -13.40 -1.10
N ARG A 274 26.34 -13.61 -1.59
CA ARG A 274 26.06 -13.75 -3.01
C ARG A 274 26.45 -12.53 -3.85
N LYS A 275 26.34 -11.33 -3.26
CA LYS A 275 26.72 -10.05 -3.90
C LYS A 275 28.16 -9.65 -3.59
N GLY A 276 28.87 -10.38 -2.72
CA GLY A 276 30.23 -10.05 -2.31
C GLY A 276 30.38 -8.77 -1.49
N ASN A 277 29.27 -8.24 -0.95
CA ASN A 277 29.23 -6.97 -0.21
C ASN A 277 28.81 -7.13 1.25
N ASN A 278 28.91 -8.35 1.83
CA ASN A 278 28.51 -8.60 3.21
C ASN A 278 29.56 -8.13 4.21
N ILE A 279 29.10 -7.55 5.33
CA ILE A 279 29.97 -7.14 6.44
C ILE A 279 30.60 -8.34 7.13
N GLY A 280 29.87 -9.47 7.21
CA GLY A 280 30.32 -10.68 7.87
C GLY A 280 29.31 -11.81 7.73
N GLU A 281 29.39 -12.82 8.63
CA GLU A 281 28.54 -14.01 8.58
C GLU A 281 27.34 -13.96 9.54
N LEU A 282 27.29 -12.97 10.45
CA LEU A 282 26.32 -12.88 11.53
C LEU A 282 25.14 -11.96 11.20
N LYS A 283 24.71 -11.87 9.93
CA LYS A 283 23.63 -10.98 9.48
C LYS A 283 22.38 -11.05 10.35
N SER A 284 21.92 -12.25 10.66
CA SER A 284 20.71 -12.49 11.46
C SER A 284 20.83 -12.04 12.92
N VAL A 285 22.05 -11.78 13.39
CA VAL A 285 22.36 -11.26 14.73
C VAL A 285 22.61 -9.76 14.68
N VAL A 286 23.55 -9.34 13.81
CA VAL A 286 24.05 -7.96 13.80
C VAL A 286 22.98 -6.97 13.40
N VAL A 287 22.11 -7.30 12.44
CA VAL A 287 21.05 -6.40 12.00
C VAL A 287 20.09 -6.04 13.15
N PRO A 288 19.41 -6.99 13.83
CA PRO A 288 18.53 -6.65 14.94
C PRO A 288 19.26 -6.02 16.13
N TYR A 289 20.49 -6.45 16.43
CA TYR A 289 21.30 -5.89 17.51
C TYR A 289 21.67 -4.44 17.24
N THR A 290 22.08 -4.09 16.02
CA THR A 290 22.41 -2.71 15.65
C THR A 290 21.21 -1.79 15.73
N ILE A 291 20.03 -2.24 15.30
CA ILE A 291 18.81 -1.44 15.39
C ILE A 291 18.44 -1.17 16.86
N GLY A 292 18.45 -2.22 17.69
CA GLY A 292 18.18 -2.08 19.13
C GLY A 292 19.21 -1.19 19.82
N LEU A 293 20.49 -1.36 19.50
CA LEU A 293 21.58 -0.54 20.04
C LEU A 293 21.41 0.93 19.66
N LEU A 294 21.19 1.24 18.39
CA LEU A 294 20.99 2.61 17.96
C LEU A 294 19.78 3.24 18.66
N ASN A 295 18.65 2.52 18.75
CA ASN A 295 17.47 3.00 19.45
C ASN A 295 17.74 3.26 20.94
N HIS A 296 18.51 2.38 21.58
CA HIS A 296 18.95 2.58 22.97
C HIS A 296 19.86 3.81 23.12
N MET A 297 20.89 3.96 22.26
CA MET A 297 21.85 5.08 22.31
C MET A 297 21.20 6.45 22.15
N VAL A 298 20.12 6.54 21.35
CA VAL A 298 19.38 7.79 21.13
C VAL A 298 18.18 7.93 22.08
N GLY A 299 18.04 7.03 23.07
CA GLY A 299 16.95 7.09 24.05
C GLY A 299 15.54 6.92 23.46
N GLY A 300 15.40 6.09 22.44
CA GLY A 300 14.12 5.84 21.78
C GLY A 300 13.62 6.97 20.87
N ARG A 301 14.48 7.95 20.56
CA ARG A 301 14.09 9.18 19.84
C ARG A 301 14.15 9.08 18.32
N ILE A 302 14.32 7.91 17.72
CA ILE A 302 14.29 7.78 16.25
C ILE A 302 12.95 8.28 15.72
N ASN A 303 12.98 9.23 14.77
CA ASN A 303 11.78 9.82 14.19
C ASN A 303 11.13 8.88 13.17
N LEU A 304 10.34 7.93 13.69
CA LEU A 304 9.62 6.95 12.87
C LEU A 304 8.67 7.62 11.87
N TYR A 305 8.06 8.76 12.26
CA TYR A 305 7.18 9.49 11.37
C TYR A 305 7.91 10.08 10.15
N LYS A 306 9.16 10.57 10.33
CA LYS A 306 10.00 11.03 9.21
C LYS A 306 10.31 9.87 8.25
N ILE A 307 10.67 8.69 8.79
CA ILE A 307 10.91 7.48 7.98
C ILE A 307 9.64 7.07 7.22
N TRP A 308 8.48 7.08 7.89
CA TRP A 308 7.19 6.80 7.25
C TRP A 308 6.89 7.80 6.13
N LYS A 309 7.06 9.10 6.36
CA LYS A 309 6.79 10.15 5.37
C LYS A 309 7.67 10.02 4.13
N ASN A 310 8.93 9.69 4.31
CA ASN A 310 9.90 9.59 3.23
C ASN A 310 9.96 8.18 2.60
N GLN A 311 9.30 7.18 3.20
CA GLN A 311 9.34 5.76 2.79
C GLN A 311 10.77 5.21 2.64
N ARG A 312 11.73 5.82 3.30
CA ARG A 312 13.15 5.43 3.32
C ARG A 312 13.85 5.98 4.56
N VAL A 313 14.99 5.44 4.89
CA VAL A 313 15.91 6.03 5.86
C VAL A 313 16.75 7.13 5.19
N SER A 314 17.19 8.13 5.96
CA SER A 314 18.13 9.15 5.47
C SER A 314 19.52 8.54 5.21
N GLU A 315 20.32 9.21 4.40
CA GLU A 315 21.70 8.78 4.16
C GLU A 315 22.55 8.84 5.44
N SER A 316 22.34 9.84 6.29
CA SER A 316 23.01 9.99 7.57
C SER A 316 22.70 8.80 8.48
N LEU A 317 21.41 8.45 8.64
CA LEU A 317 20.97 7.31 9.43
C LEU A 317 21.51 5.99 8.88
N ALA A 318 21.56 5.83 7.55
CA ALA A 318 22.13 4.66 6.89
C ALA A 318 23.64 4.52 7.18
N LYS A 319 24.39 5.63 7.13
CA LYS A 319 25.84 5.65 7.47
C LYS A 319 26.10 5.28 8.92
N VAL A 320 25.31 5.78 9.85
CA VAL A 320 25.42 5.44 11.28
C VAL A 320 25.12 3.97 11.52
N LEU A 321 24.04 3.42 10.91
CA LEU A 321 23.72 1.99 10.97
C LEU A 321 24.87 1.13 10.45
N TYR A 322 25.41 1.48 9.28
CA TYR A 322 26.54 0.75 8.69
C TYR A 322 27.77 0.78 9.61
N SER A 323 28.14 1.95 10.12
CA SER A 323 29.27 2.11 11.05
C SER A 323 29.12 1.27 12.31
N LEU A 324 27.92 1.25 12.89
CA LEU A 324 27.64 0.41 14.07
C LEU A 324 27.70 -1.07 13.73
N MET A 325 27.16 -1.52 12.58
CA MET A 325 27.25 -2.92 12.16
C MET A 325 28.69 -3.41 12.01
N MET A 326 29.57 -2.58 11.47
CA MET A 326 30.99 -2.87 11.32
C MET A 326 31.69 -3.10 12.68
N GLN A 327 31.18 -2.48 13.74
CA GLN A 327 31.71 -2.61 15.11
C GLN A 327 31.02 -3.75 15.88
N VAL A 328 29.69 -3.87 15.78
CA VAL A 328 28.89 -4.90 16.48
C VAL A 328 29.27 -6.31 16.05
N ASN A 329 29.56 -6.51 14.75
CA ASN A 329 29.90 -7.82 14.23
C ASN A 329 31.17 -8.42 14.91
N PRO A 330 32.35 -7.78 14.89
CA PRO A 330 33.52 -8.30 15.59
C PRO A 330 33.37 -8.26 17.12
N PHE A 331 32.65 -7.28 17.68
CA PHE A 331 32.43 -7.22 19.12
C PHE A 331 31.73 -8.47 19.64
N ILE A 332 30.62 -8.90 19.03
CA ILE A 332 29.88 -10.11 19.43
C ILE A 332 30.80 -11.36 19.33
N MET A 333 31.62 -11.43 18.30
CA MET A 333 32.57 -12.54 18.14
C MET A 333 33.63 -12.57 19.27
N ASN A 334 34.11 -11.40 19.66
CA ASN A 334 35.15 -11.26 20.70
C ASN A 334 34.62 -11.55 22.11
N ILE A 335 33.39 -11.18 22.43
CA ILE A 335 32.79 -11.42 23.76
C ILE A 335 32.19 -12.82 23.91
N SER A 336 32.11 -13.59 22.83
CA SER A 336 31.51 -14.90 22.86
C SER A 336 32.39 -15.88 23.63
N PRO A 337 31.85 -16.63 24.60
CA PRO A 337 32.58 -17.62 25.35
C PRO A 337 32.97 -18.86 24.52
N SER A 338 32.48 -18.98 23.30
CA SER A 338 32.73 -20.08 22.39
C SER A 338 32.63 -19.63 20.93
N ASN A 339 33.06 -20.49 19.98
CA ASN A 339 32.91 -20.23 18.55
C ASN A 339 31.45 -20.34 18.05
N ASN A 340 30.49 -20.63 18.95
CA ASN A 340 29.06 -20.65 18.58
C ASN A 340 28.39 -19.28 18.84
N TYR A 341 28.75 -18.30 18.03
CA TYR A 341 28.28 -16.91 18.13
C TYR A 341 26.76 -16.78 18.06
N LEU A 342 26.10 -17.65 17.27
CA LEU A 342 24.63 -17.64 17.15
C LEU A 342 23.94 -18.06 18.46
N GLU A 343 24.42 -19.08 19.14
CA GLU A 343 23.84 -19.52 20.43
C GLU A 343 24.14 -18.49 21.53
N TRP A 344 25.33 -17.88 21.52
CA TRP A 344 25.63 -16.77 22.43
C TRP A 344 24.69 -15.59 22.25
N ALA A 345 24.46 -15.16 21.01
CA ALA A 345 23.60 -14.03 20.69
C ALA A 345 22.09 -14.26 21.01
N LYS A 346 21.67 -15.49 21.34
CA LYS A 346 20.31 -15.78 21.82
C LYS A 346 20.11 -15.50 23.30
N LYS A 347 21.20 -15.21 24.02
CA LYS A 347 21.18 -14.97 25.46
C LYS A 347 21.04 -13.49 25.77
N GLU A 348 20.36 -13.19 26.89
CA GLU A 348 20.19 -11.84 27.40
C GLU A 348 21.54 -11.19 27.72
N GLU A 349 22.49 -11.96 28.24
CA GLU A 349 23.82 -11.48 28.62
C GLU A 349 24.60 -10.93 27.42
N CYS A 350 24.45 -11.53 26.24
CA CYS A 350 25.08 -10.99 25.03
C CYS A 350 24.50 -9.63 24.65
N TRP A 351 23.18 -9.50 24.69
CA TRP A 351 22.54 -8.23 24.40
C TRP A 351 22.93 -7.17 25.43
N THR A 352 22.88 -7.49 26.71
CA THR A 352 23.28 -6.60 27.78
C THR A 352 24.73 -6.11 27.61
N ALA A 353 25.65 -7.01 27.26
CA ALA A 353 27.04 -6.63 26.99
C ALA A 353 27.17 -5.66 25.80
N VAL A 354 26.38 -5.86 24.72
CA VAL A 354 26.35 -4.95 23.56
C VAL A 354 25.71 -3.62 23.92
N ARG A 355 24.57 -3.64 24.61
CA ARG A 355 23.80 -2.45 24.98
C ARG A 355 24.59 -1.53 25.92
N ASP A 356 25.22 -2.10 26.94
CA ASP A 356 25.86 -1.35 28.02
C ASP A 356 27.31 -0.96 27.72
N ASN A 357 27.88 -1.42 26.59
CA ASN A 357 29.20 -1.00 26.13
C ASN A 357 29.22 0.49 25.80
N LYS A 358 30.17 1.24 26.38
CA LYS A 358 30.32 2.70 26.20
C LYS A 358 31.27 3.10 25.08
N GLU A 359 31.90 2.14 24.41
CA GLU A 359 33.00 2.38 23.45
C GLU A 359 32.53 2.45 21.99
N TRP A 360 31.23 2.44 21.74
CA TRP A 360 30.70 2.56 20.39
C TRP A 360 31.05 3.91 19.75
N LYS A 361 31.70 3.85 18.59
CA LYS A 361 32.09 5.05 17.83
C LYS A 361 31.09 5.30 16.73
N CYS A 362 30.22 6.27 16.90
CA CYS A 362 29.31 6.74 15.87
C CYS A 362 29.02 8.24 16.01
N ASP A 363 28.79 8.88 14.88
CA ASP A 363 28.45 10.31 14.84
C ASP A 363 26.94 10.49 14.97
N LEU A 364 26.45 10.49 16.22
CA LEU A 364 25.03 10.73 16.52
C LEU A 364 24.58 12.15 16.16
N LYS A 365 25.50 13.14 16.08
CA LYS A 365 25.15 14.50 15.69
C LYS A 365 24.70 14.57 14.23
N SER A 366 25.26 13.71 13.37
CA SER A 366 24.90 13.66 11.95
C SER A 366 23.46 13.22 11.70
N ILE A 367 22.79 12.60 12.69
CA ILE A 367 21.40 12.13 12.61
C ILE A 367 20.44 12.92 13.50
N GLU A 368 20.83 14.09 14.03
CA GLU A 368 19.96 14.87 14.90
C GLU A 368 18.62 15.22 14.23
N GLU A 369 18.63 15.49 12.95
CA GLU A 369 17.40 15.71 12.16
C GLU A 369 16.51 14.45 12.02
N ASP A 370 17.06 13.27 12.24
CA ASP A 370 16.34 11.99 12.20
C ASP A 370 15.82 11.57 13.58
N LEU A 371 16.05 12.42 14.58
CA LEU A 371 15.58 12.19 15.94
C LEU A 371 14.40 13.10 16.27
N ILE A 372 13.58 12.66 17.21
CA ILE A 372 12.51 13.49 17.79
C ILE A 372 13.17 14.46 18.78
N ASP A 373 12.92 15.76 18.58
CA ASP A 373 13.31 16.77 19.57
C ASP A 373 12.50 16.56 20.87
N PRO A 374 13.15 16.40 22.03
CA PRO A 374 12.47 16.22 23.31
C PRO A 374 11.51 17.35 23.66
N ASN A 375 11.73 18.55 23.11
CA ASN A 375 10.91 19.74 23.37
C ASN A 375 9.75 19.92 22.41
N THR A 376 9.65 19.07 21.38
CA THR A 376 8.62 19.18 20.34
C THR A 376 7.58 18.09 20.49
N THR A 377 6.33 18.47 20.76
CA THR A 377 5.20 17.55 20.76
C THR A 377 4.61 17.44 19.35
N VAL A 378 4.95 16.39 18.64
CA VAL A 378 4.33 16.10 17.32
C VAL A 378 2.97 15.46 17.53
N THR A 379 1.90 16.23 17.38
CA THR A 379 0.54 15.69 17.45
C THR A 379 0.14 15.10 16.11
N ARG A 380 0.05 13.77 16.04
CA ARG A 380 -0.50 13.05 14.87
C ARG A 380 -1.99 12.80 15.09
N LYS A 381 -2.81 13.02 14.03
CA LYS A 381 -4.25 12.72 14.11
C LYS A 381 -4.45 11.21 13.99
N VAL A 382 -5.17 10.65 14.96
CA VAL A 382 -5.71 9.30 14.86
C VAL A 382 -6.89 9.35 13.89
N THR A 383 -6.80 8.58 12.80
CA THR A 383 -7.92 8.38 11.89
C THR A 383 -8.80 7.29 12.51
N VAL A 384 -9.99 7.65 12.99
CA VAL A 384 -10.96 6.69 13.51
C VAL A 384 -11.78 6.18 12.33
N ASN A 385 -11.82 4.87 12.17
CA ASN A 385 -12.57 4.21 11.11
C ASN A 385 -14.08 4.28 11.42
N THR A 386 -14.82 5.06 10.62
CA THR A 386 -16.27 4.85 10.45
C THR A 386 -16.46 4.31 9.03
N ASP A 387 -16.97 3.10 8.91
CA ASP A 387 -16.96 2.28 7.67
C ASP A 387 -17.46 2.96 6.37
N SER A 388 -18.23 4.06 6.46
CA SER A 388 -18.75 4.80 5.32
C SER A 388 -17.95 6.05 4.94
N ASP A 389 -17.46 6.80 5.92
CA ASP A 389 -16.70 8.04 5.68
C ASP A 389 -15.26 7.76 5.24
N ASP A 390 -14.70 6.63 5.68
CA ASP A 390 -13.34 6.23 5.32
C ASP A 390 -13.22 5.72 3.89
N LYS A 391 -14.23 5.01 3.39
CA LYS A 391 -14.24 4.59 1.98
C LYS A 391 -14.23 5.80 1.07
N TYR A 392 -15.06 6.80 1.37
CA TYR A 392 -15.09 8.04 0.60
C TYR A 392 -13.77 8.80 0.68
N ALA A 393 -13.18 8.94 1.88
CA ALA A 393 -11.90 9.63 2.06
C ALA A 393 -10.75 8.90 1.34
N HIS A 394 -10.77 7.57 1.35
CA HIS A 394 -9.84 6.72 0.62
C HIS A 394 -10.00 6.88 -0.90
N ASP A 395 -11.21 6.68 -1.41
CA ASP A 395 -11.53 6.77 -2.82
C ASP A 395 -11.24 8.19 -3.37
N LEU A 396 -11.54 9.22 -2.57
CA LEU A 396 -11.21 10.61 -2.89
C LEU A 396 -9.69 10.84 -3.03
N LYS A 397 -8.87 10.23 -2.19
CA LYS A 397 -7.40 10.31 -2.32
C LYS A 397 -6.93 9.67 -3.62
N ILE A 398 -7.46 8.52 -3.98
CA ILE A 398 -7.13 7.85 -5.26
C ILE A 398 -7.52 8.75 -6.43
N VAL A 399 -8.77 9.21 -6.49
CA VAL A 399 -9.26 10.06 -7.57
C VAL A 399 -8.44 11.34 -7.71
N LYS A 400 -8.07 11.98 -6.59
CA LYS A 400 -7.21 13.17 -6.57
C LYS A 400 -5.74 12.89 -6.92
N SER A 401 -5.27 11.68 -6.75
CA SER A 401 -3.89 11.32 -7.10
C SER A 401 -3.66 11.18 -8.60
N ILE A 402 -4.74 11.05 -9.37
CA ILE A 402 -4.70 10.91 -10.83
C ILE A 402 -4.73 12.31 -11.47
N PRO A 403 -3.78 12.65 -12.36
CA PRO A 403 -3.76 13.94 -13.06
C PRO A 403 -5.06 14.23 -13.82
N TYR A 404 -5.51 15.49 -13.84
CA TYR A 404 -6.74 15.85 -14.58
C TYR A 404 -6.64 15.53 -16.07
N LYS A 405 -5.45 15.67 -16.67
CA LYS A 405 -5.19 15.31 -18.07
C LYS A 405 -5.44 13.82 -18.34
N LEU A 406 -5.13 12.97 -17.38
CA LEU A 406 -5.35 11.53 -17.51
C LEU A 406 -6.84 11.17 -17.43
N TRP A 407 -7.63 11.89 -16.64
CA TRP A 407 -9.09 11.74 -16.63
C TRP A 407 -9.72 12.07 -17.98
N ILE A 408 -9.16 13.02 -18.73
CA ILE A 408 -9.57 13.30 -20.11
C ILE A 408 -9.27 12.10 -21.01
N LYS A 409 -8.06 11.56 -20.92
CA LYS A 409 -7.67 10.35 -21.67
C LYS A 409 -8.52 9.13 -21.33
N PHE A 410 -8.93 8.97 -20.08
CA PHE A 410 -9.88 7.90 -19.70
C PHE A 410 -11.23 8.05 -20.42
N ALA A 411 -11.71 9.29 -20.56
CA ALA A 411 -12.96 9.54 -21.28
C ALA A 411 -12.82 9.26 -22.79
N GLU A 412 -11.69 9.64 -23.40
CA GLU A 412 -11.37 9.41 -24.81
C GLU A 412 -11.23 7.90 -25.09
N TRP A 413 -10.41 7.21 -24.31
CA TRP A 413 -10.28 5.75 -24.38
C TRP A 413 -11.63 5.03 -24.22
N GLY A 414 -12.42 5.47 -23.25
CA GLY A 414 -13.73 4.88 -23.00
C GLY A 414 -14.72 5.09 -24.14
N ALA A 415 -14.58 6.18 -24.91
CA ALA A 415 -15.36 6.43 -26.12
C ALA A 415 -14.90 5.58 -27.30
N GLU A 416 -13.58 5.46 -27.50
CA GLU A 416 -12.97 4.69 -28.61
C GLU A 416 -13.18 3.17 -28.43
N SER A 417 -12.97 2.67 -27.22
CA SER A 417 -13.08 1.25 -26.89
C SER A 417 -14.50 0.76 -26.67
N GLY A 418 -15.47 1.70 -26.43
CA GLY A 418 -16.83 1.34 -26.01
C GLY A 418 -16.94 0.79 -24.58
N MET A 419 -15.84 0.75 -23.82
CA MET A 419 -15.81 0.16 -22.47
C MET A 419 -16.44 1.06 -21.40
N LEU A 420 -16.53 2.36 -21.64
CA LEU A 420 -17.23 3.29 -20.75
C LEU A 420 -18.56 3.72 -21.37
N SER A 421 -19.64 3.66 -20.59
CA SER A 421 -20.91 4.26 -20.98
C SER A 421 -20.78 5.77 -21.14
N LEU A 422 -21.65 6.40 -21.93
CA LEU A 422 -21.68 7.87 -22.12
C LEU A 422 -21.71 8.64 -20.80
N ASN A 423 -22.43 8.12 -19.79
CA ASN A 423 -22.49 8.71 -18.45
C ASN A 423 -21.10 8.67 -17.77
N LEU A 424 -20.37 7.57 -17.85
CA LEU A 424 -19.03 7.46 -17.26
C LEU A 424 -18.00 8.31 -18.00
N GLN A 425 -18.09 8.42 -19.33
CA GLN A 425 -17.25 9.32 -20.13
C GLN A 425 -17.47 10.79 -19.73
N SER A 426 -18.75 11.20 -19.58
CA SER A 426 -19.11 12.54 -19.10
C SER A 426 -18.58 12.78 -17.68
N LYS A 427 -18.67 11.78 -16.79
CA LYS A 427 -18.15 11.87 -15.42
C LYS A 427 -16.61 11.98 -15.38
N ALA A 428 -15.89 11.28 -16.23
CA ALA A 428 -14.43 11.43 -16.32
C ALA A 428 -14.05 12.87 -16.69
N LYS A 429 -14.74 13.48 -17.65
CA LYS A 429 -14.55 14.89 -18.03
C LYS A 429 -14.92 15.86 -16.90
N GLU A 430 -16.00 15.60 -16.17
CA GLU A 430 -16.39 16.37 -14.99
C GLU A 430 -15.31 16.32 -13.91
N ILE A 431 -14.80 15.12 -13.57
CA ILE A 431 -13.71 14.95 -12.61
C ILE A 431 -12.46 15.70 -13.06
N ALA A 432 -12.10 15.62 -14.35
CA ALA A 432 -10.98 16.37 -14.90
C ALA A 432 -11.13 17.88 -14.69
N ASN A 433 -12.32 18.41 -14.96
CA ASN A 433 -12.63 19.83 -14.79
C ASN A 433 -12.57 20.24 -13.31
N ASP A 434 -13.17 19.45 -12.42
CA ASP A 434 -13.16 19.72 -10.98
C ASP A 434 -11.74 19.70 -10.39
N LEU A 435 -10.90 18.75 -10.82
CA LEU A 435 -9.50 18.69 -10.39
C LEU A 435 -8.69 19.87 -10.93
N LYS A 436 -8.90 20.25 -12.20
CA LYS A 436 -8.21 21.38 -12.83
C LYS A 436 -8.46 22.70 -12.12
N TYR A 437 -9.71 22.93 -11.68
CA TYR A 437 -10.11 24.18 -11.02
C TYR A 437 -10.20 24.06 -9.49
N ASN A 438 -9.75 22.94 -8.93
CA ASN A 438 -9.74 22.66 -7.49
C ASN A 438 -11.15 22.74 -6.84
N HIS A 439 -12.16 22.27 -7.56
CA HIS A 439 -13.52 22.16 -7.03
C HIS A 439 -13.65 20.96 -6.08
N LYS A 440 -14.68 21.00 -5.21
CA LYS A 440 -14.95 19.91 -4.28
C LYS A 440 -15.68 18.77 -5.00
N LEU A 441 -15.06 17.57 -5.01
CA LEU A 441 -15.70 16.37 -5.54
C LEU A 441 -16.78 15.84 -4.57
N THR A 442 -17.94 15.45 -5.10
CA THR A 442 -19.01 14.82 -4.30
C THR A 442 -18.73 13.31 -4.12
N SER A 443 -19.36 12.69 -3.10
CA SER A 443 -19.26 11.25 -2.88
C SER A 443 -19.71 10.42 -4.10
N ALA A 444 -20.78 10.86 -4.79
CA ALA A 444 -21.25 10.21 -6.02
C ALA A 444 -20.25 10.33 -7.17
N THR A 445 -19.58 11.49 -7.32
CA THR A 445 -18.55 11.73 -8.33
C THR A 445 -17.31 10.85 -8.05
N VAL A 446 -16.88 10.78 -6.80
CA VAL A 446 -15.74 9.94 -6.37
C VAL A 446 -16.03 8.45 -6.62
N SER A 447 -17.21 7.96 -6.24
CA SER A 447 -17.58 6.55 -6.46
C SER A 447 -17.60 6.19 -7.95
N ARG A 448 -18.09 7.08 -8.83
CA ARG A 448 -18.04 6.86 -10.28
C ARG A 448 -16.62 6.97 -10.83
N GLY A 449 -15.80 7.86 -10.27
CA GLY A 449 -14.37 7.94 -10.57
C GLY A 449 -13.66 6.62 -10.29
N MET A 450 -13.91 6.01 -9.14
CA MET A 450 -13.37 4.68 -8.83
C MET A 450 -13.84 3.61 -9.82
N THR A 451 -15.12 3.62 -10.22
CA THR A 451 -15.63 2.68 -11.24
C THR A 451 -14.90 2.84 -12.59
N ILE A 452 -14.60 4.09 -12.99
CA ILE A 452 -13.83 4.37 -14.21
C ILE A 452 -12.39 3.88 -14.05
N PHE A 453 -11.76 4.22 -12.94
CA PHE A 453 -10.38 3.81 -12.62
C PHE A 453 -10.23 2.29 -12.62
N ASP A 454 -11.16 1.57 -11.98
CA ASP A 454 -11.16 0.10 -11.94
C ASP A 454 -11.25 -0.48 -13.37
N LYS A 455 -12.12 0.07 -14.23
CA LYS A 455 -12.23 -0.35 -15.62
C LYS A 455 -10.96 -0.09 -16.45
N VAL A 456 -10.32 1.05 -16.25
CA VAL A 456 -9.04 1.36 -16.90
C VAL A 456 -7.95 0.41 -16.42
N CYS A 457 -7.90 0.11 -15.12
CA CYS A 457 -6.98 -0.89 -14.56
C CYS A 457 -7.20 -2.28 -15.16
N GLU A 458 -8.47 -2.64 -15.44
CA GLU A 458 -8.83 -3.94 -15.98
C GLU A 458 -8.49 -4.09 -17.46
N GLU A 459 -8.77 -3.06 -18.26
CA GLU A 459 -8.80 -3.16 -19.71
C GLU A 459 -7.65 -2.40 -20.41
N ASN A 460 -7.11 -1.35 -19.79
CA ASN A 460 -6.03 -0.54 -20.37
C ASN A 460 -5.07 0.02 -19.32
N TYR A 461 -4.29 -0.86 -18.71
CA TYR A 461 -3.31 -0.48 -17.71
C TYR A 461 -2.23 0.50 -18.24
N GLU A 462 -1.92 0.46 -19.54
CA GLU A 462 -0.87 1.28 -20.16
C GLU A 462 -1.12 2.79 -19.98
N LEU A 463 -2.41 3.20 -19.92
CA LEU A 463 -2.75 4.59 -19.61
C LEU A 463 -2.27 5.06 -18.23
N LEU A 464 -2.11 4.14 -17.28
CA LEU A 464 -1.65 4.48 -15.93
C LEU A 464 -0.14 4.71 -15.87
N GLU A 465 0.63 4.21 -16.84
CA GLU A 465 2.08 4.43 -16.92
C GLU A 465 2.41 5.91 -17.22
N GLU A 466 1.43 6.69 -17.70
CA GLU A 466 1.58 8.11 -17.95
C GLU A 466 1.38 9.03 -16.73
N ILE A 467 0.97 8.47 -15.58
CA ILE A 467 0.61 9.27 -14.40
C ILE A 467 1.75 10.22 -13.97
N ASP A 468 2.97 9.72 -13.90
CA ASP A 468 4.09 10.52 -13.38
C ASP A 468 4.47 11.64 -14.35
N ARG A 469 4.56 11.34 -15.65
CA ARG A 469 4.81 12.34 -16.69
C ARG A 469 3.76 13.45 -16.72
N LEU A 470 2.47 13.08 -16.67
CA LEU A 470 1.39 14.06 -16.69
C LEU A 470 1.31 14.90 -15.42
N LYS A 471 1.75 14.38 -14.28
CA LYS A 471 1.88 15.18 -13.04
C LYS A 471 2.96 16.22 -13.13
N GLU A 472 4.13 15.86 -13.67
CA GLU A 472 5.23 16.82 -13.90
C GLU A 472 4.76 17.95 -14.80
N GLU A 473 4.10 17.63 -15.93
CA GLU A 473 3.52 18.62 -16.82
C GLU A 473 2.51 19.54 -16.12
N GLU A 474 1.65 19.01 -15.23
CA GLU A 474 0.69 19.82 -14.47
C GLU A 474 1.35 20.75 -13.45
N ILE A 475 2.46 20.33 -12.86
CA ILE A 475 3.24 21.15 -11.92
C ILE A 475 3.91 22.30 -12.69
N GLU A 476 4.57 22.01 -13.82
CA GLU A 476 5.20 23.02 -14.67
C GLU A 476 4.20 24.06 -15.16
N GLU A 477 3.02 23.63 -15.62
CA GLU A 477 1.95 24.54 -16.02
C GLU A 477 1.48 25.47 -14.89
N LYS A 478 1.40 24.96 -13.66
CA LYS A 478 1.04 25.77 -12.49
C LYS A 478 2.12 26.79 -12.15
N GLU A 479 3.38 26.38 -12.17
CA GLU A 479 4.52 27.28 -11.92
C GLU A 479 4.62 28.37 -12.98
N GLN A 480 4.43 28.04 -14.26
CA GLN A 480 4.42 29.02 -15.34
C GLN A 480 3.29 30.05 -15.16
N LYS A 481 2.08 29.58 -14.81
CA LYS A 481 0.94 30.48 -14.54
C LYS A 481 1.17 31.36 -13.32
N GLU A 482 1.86 30.86 -12.31
CA GLU A 482 2.18 31.62 -11.10
C GLU A 482 3.26 32.66 -11.36
N LYS A 483 4.29 32.32 -12.14
CA LYS A 483 5.30 33.26 -12.64
C LYS A 483 4.67 34.38 -13.47
N GLN A 484 3.76 34.05 -14.40
CA GLN A 484 3.00 35.03 -15.18
C GLN A 484 2.17 35.95 -14.30
N ARG A 485 1.46 35.41 -13.27
CA ARG A 485 0.67 36.20 -12.31
C ARG A 485 1.53 37.14 -11.48
N THR A 486 2.75 36.73 -11.14
CA THR A 486 3.69 37.55 -10.37
C THR A 486 4.24 38.67 -11.24
N THR A 487 4.54 38.41 -12.49
CA THR A 487 5.00 39.44 -13.48
C THR A 487 3.89 40.47 -13.71
N VAL A 488 2.63 40.04 -13.88
CA VAL A 488 1.48 40.96 -14.07
C VAL A 488 1.18 41.80 -12.81
N LYS A 489 1.42 41.29 -11.60
CA LYS A 489 1.26 42.06 -10.35
C LYS A 489 2.24 43.21 -10.24
N ASN A 490 3.37 43.13 -10.90
CA ASN A 490 4.40 44.15 -10.88
C ASN A 490 4.23 45.26 -11.96
N ILE A 491 3.25 45.11 -12.88
CA ILE A 491 2.92 46.13 -13.88
C ILE A 491 1.98 47.16 -13.25
N ASN A 492 2.43 48.38 -13.08
CA ASN A 492 1.58 49.49 -12.66
C ASN A 492 0.68 49.95 -13.81
N VAL A 493 -0.46 49.32 -13.99
CA VAL A 493 -1.41 49.60 -15.11
C VAL A 493 -1.86 51.06 -15.14
N ASN A 494 -1.73 51.81 -14.04
CA ASN A 494 -2.08 53.24 -13.98
C ASN A 494 -1.06 54.11 -14.74
N GLU A 495 0.17 53.64 -14.90
CA GLU A 495 1.24 54.35 -15.64
C GLU A 495 1.28 53.99 -17.13
N VAL A 496 0.49 52.97 -17.54
CA VAL A 496 0.42 52.59 -18.95
C VAL A 496 -0.39 53.62 -19.74
N GLU A 497 0.19 54.15 -20.78
CA GLU A 497 -0.50 55.05 -21.70
C GLU A 497 -1.48 54.23 -22.56
N ILE A 498 -2.77 54.58 -22.50
CA ILE A 498 -3.80 53.96 -23.32
C ILE A 498 -3.95 54.78 -24.61
N ASP A 499 -3.36 54.28 -25.68
CA ASP A 499 -3.48 54.81 -27.02
C ASP A 499 -4.30 53.89 -27.92
N ILE A 500 -4.53 54.34 -29.16
CA ILE A 500 -5.34 53.60 -30.14
C ILE A 500 -4.67 52.31 -30.57
N GLU A 501 -3.31 52.30 -30.65
CA GLU A 501 -2.56 51.11 -31.07
C GLU A 501 -2.62 50.01 -30.01
N LEU A 502 -2.49 50.34 -28.73
CA LEU A 502 -2.67 49.39 -27.64
C LEU A 502 -4.10 48.84 -27.61
N ILE A 503 -5.10 49.70 -27.84
CA ILE A 503 -6.51 49.26 -27.88
C ILE A 503 -6.74 48.30 -29.05
N LYS A 504 -6.17 48.53 -30.23
CA LYS A 504 -6.22 47.58 -31.36
C LYS A 504 -5.64 46.22 -30.99
N ARG A 505 -4.45 46.16 -30.37
CA ARG A 505 -3.82 44.93 -29.89
C ARG A 505 -4.69 44.21 -28.88
N MET A 506 -5.25 44.94 -27.91
CA MET A 506 -6.18 44.39 -26.93
C MET A 506 -7.44 43.77 -27.56
N VAL A 507 -8.02 44.45 -28.56
CA VAL A 507 -9.19 43.98 -29.31
C VAL A 507 -8.86 42.74 -30.14
N GLU A 508 -7.71 42.72 -30.80
CA GLU A 508 -7.29 41.59 -31.62
C GLU A 508 -7.05 40.35 -30.76
N TRP A 509 -6.37 40.53 -29.64
CA TRP A 509 -6.14 39.45 -28.68
C TRP A 509 -7.42 38.95 -28.06
N ASP A 510 -8.33 39.83 -27.60
CA ASP A 510 -9.59 39.42 -26.97
C ASP A 510 -10.59 38.81 -27.94
N ARG A 511 -10.54 39.16 -29.23
CA ARG A 511 -11.32 38.51 -30.29
C ARG A 511 -11.02 37.01 -30.36
N LYS A 512 -9.76 36.62 -30.14
CA LYS A 512 -9.31 35.22 -30.12
C LYS A 512 -9.63 34.54 -28.79
N ASN A 513 -9.47 35.25 -27.66
CA ASN A 513 -9.48 34.66 -26.31
C ASN A 513 -10.80 34.84 -25.56
N ARG A 514 -11.67 35.79 -25.99
CA ARG A 514 -13.05 36.05 -25.44
C ARG A 514 -13.07 36.21 -23.91
N VAL A 515 -12.19 37.04 -23.38
CA VAL A 515 -12.03 37.27 -21.94
C VAL A 515 -12.97 38.36 -21.41
N LEU A 516 -13.16 39.41 -22.20
CA LEU A 516 -14.02 40.54 -21.81
C LEU A 516 -15.50 40.28 -22.09
N GLU A 517 -16.35 40.87 -21.26
CA GLU A 517 -17.78 40.90 -21.51
C GLU A 517 -18.09 41.55 -22.86
N GLY A 518 -19.08 41.04 -23.60
CA GLY A 518 -19.33 41.44 -24.98
C GLY A 518 -19.53 42.95 -25.18
N TRP A 519 -20.14 43.65 -24.18
CA TRP A 519 -20.28 45.10 -24.24
C TRP A 519 -18.94 45.86 -24.05
N LYS A 520 -18.03 45.38 -23.19
CA LYS A 520 -16.70 45.94 -22.98
C LYS A 520 -15.84 45.77 -24.23
N PHE A 521 -15.89 44.59 -24.84
CA PHE A 521 -15.25 44.31 -26.10
C PHE A 521 -15.74 45.23 -27.20
N LYS A 522 -17.09 45.39 -27.32
CA LYS A 522 -17.71 46.23 -28.35
C LYS A 522 -17.30 47.70 -28.23
N VAL A 523 -17.27 48.25 -27.00
CA VAL A 523 -16.85 49.65 -26.78
C VAL A 523 -15.38 49.85 -27.16
N MET A 524 -14.48 48.90 -26.84
CA MET A 524 -13.08 48.96 -27.26
C MET A 524 -12.94 48.86 -28.78
N GLN A 525 -13.70 47.96 -29.41
CA GLN A 525 -13.71 47.79 -30.86
C GLN A 525 -14.18 49.10 -31.58
N ASP A 526 -15.27 49.74 -31.10
CA ASP A 526 -15.76 50.97 -31.66
C ASP A 526 -14.72 52.11 -31.62
N VAL A 527 -13.93 52.16 -30.54
CA VAL A 527 -12.81 53.14 -30.44
C VAL A 527 -11.63 52.75 -31.36
N ALA A 528 -11.29 51.48 -31.42
CA ALA A 528 -10.17 50.98 -32.25
C ALA A 528 -10.36 51.26 -33.74
N ILE A 529 -11.63 51.23 -34.21
CA ILE A 529 -11.99 51.51 -35.63
C ILE A 529 -12.44 52.95 -35.88
N GLY A 530 -12.35 53.83 -34.88
CA GLY A 530 -12.64 55.25 -35.02
C GLY A 530 -14.13 55.66 -35.00
N LEU A 531 -15.03 54.73 -34.65
CA LEU A 531 -16.46 55.02 -34.49
C LEU A 531 -16.79 55.84 -33.23
N LYS A 532 -15.93 55.81 -32.23
CA LYS A 532 -16.01 56.60 -31.02
C LYS A 532 -14.67 57.27 -30.70
N PRO A 533 -14.67 58.52 -30.20
CA PRO A 533 -13.44 59.18 -29.78
C PRO A 533 -12.90 58.58 -28.48
N LEU A 534 -11.57 58.48 -28.33
CA LEU A 534 -10.92 58.06 -27.11
C LEU A 534 -10.94 59.18 -26.07
N THR A 535 -11.85 59.12 -25.13
CA THR A 535 -11.98 60.13 -24.03
C THR A 535 -11.24 59.63 -22.78
N ASP A 536 -10.90 60.55 -21.86
CA ASP A 536 -10.20 60.17 -20.61
C ASP A 536 -11.02 59.22 -19.74
N LYS A 537 -12.35 59.32 -19.80
CA LYS A 537 -13.23 58.38 -19.14
C LYS A 537 -13.12 56.96 -19.71
N LEU A 538 -12.98 56.86 -21.04
CA LEU A 538 -12.77 55.57 -21.71
C LEU A 538 -11.37 55.04 -21.48
N LYS A 539 -10.33 55.86 -21.42
CA LYS A 539 -8.99 55.46 -21.05
C LYS A 539 -8.94 54.82 -19.67
N TRP A 540 -9.66 55.38 -18.68
CA TRP A 540 -9.77 54.77 -17.34
C TRP A 540 -10.44 53.39 -17.39
N GLY A 541 -11.55 53.24 -18.11
CA GLY A 541 -12.23 51.97 -18.30
C GLY A 541 -11.35 50.94 -19.02
N PHE A 542 -10.59 51.36 -20.01
CA PHE A 542 -9.70 50.48 -20.78
C PHE A 542 -8.45 50.05 -19.96
N ARG A 543 -8.00 50.83 -18.99
CA ARG A 543 -7.00 50.38 -17.99
C ARG A 543 -7.51 49.19 -17.15
N LEU A 544 -8.79 49.21 -16.76
CA LEU A 544 -9.41 48.09 -16.08
C LEU A 544 -9.50 46.85 -16.98
N ASN A 545 -9.86 47.05 -18.24
CA ASN A 545 -9.88 45.97 -19.22
C ASN A 545 -8.46 45.43 -19.47
N LEU A 546 -7.46 46.28 -19.63
CA LEU A 546 -6.06 45.90 -19.77
C LEU A 546 -5.60 45.05 -18.58
N LYS A 547 -5.91 45.46 -17.34
CA LYS A 547 -5.60 44.67 -16.15
C LYS A 547 -6.23 43.28 -16.21
N THR A 548 -7.45 43.17 -16.69
CA THR A 548 -8.17 41.90 -16.86
C THR A 548 -7.51 41.04 -17.93
N LEU A 549 -7.12 41.61 -19.05
CA LEU A 549 -6.46 40.90 -20.16
C LEU A 549 -5.05 40.43 -19.77
N LEU A 550 -4.25 41.28 -19.10
CA LEU A 550 -2.94 40.92 -18.56
C LEU A 550 -3.03 39.73 -17.60
N MET A 551 -4.03 39.69 -16.72
CA MET A 551 -4.26 38.55 -15.82
C MET A 551 -4.64 37.27 -16.56
N ARG A 552 -4.98 37.35 -17.84
CA ARG A 552 -5.37 36.22 -18.70
C ARG A 552 -4.36 35.89 -19.78
N GLY A 553 -3.20 36.56 -19.75
CA GLY A 553 -2.05 36.23 -20.64
C GLY A 553 -1.88 37.17 -21.82
N PHE A 554 -2.47 38.37 -21.81
CA PHE A 554 -2.13 39.43 -22.74
C PHE A 554 -0.71 39.95 -22.38
N ASP A 555 0.22 39.97 -23.33
CA ASP A 555 1.63 40.30 -23.14
C ASP A 555 2.16 41.38 -24.12
N GLU A 556 1.27 41.95 -24.93
CA GLU A 556 1.57 42.95 -25.95
C GLU A 556 1.38 44.39 -25.46
N LEU A 557 2.08 44.78 -24.39
CA LEU A 557 2.10 46.17 -23.88
C LEU A 557 2.83 47.14 -24.77
#